data_d97f547d02c7ed2419889c0b315aa1c2
#
_entry.id   d97f547d02c7ed2419889c0b315aa1c2
#
_cell.length_a   1.000
_cell.length_b   1.000
_cell.length_c   1.000
_cell.angle_alpha   90.00
_cell.angle_beta   90.00
_cell.angle_gamma   90.00
#
_symmetry.space_group_name_H-M   'P 1'
#
loop_
_entity.id
_entity.type
_entity.pdbx_description
1 polymer ?
#
loop_
_entity_poly.entity_id
_entity_poly.type
_entity_poly.pdbx_seq_one_letter_code
_entity_poly.pdbx_strand_id
1 'polypeptide(L)'
;MRTETPTDFNDGYARFVHCDYNVRRLDGMAGDILRKHGVVPKTDWRFAFYNTWQPFDNPVENNPLAFIDWESLPEDDVIDYYYTGRDEEGVLVAAPVYNPSHRFCYFSDMSTEEVLVMKQLDSRPGRSVYCPHTSFDYPDELGGLLPRRSIETRLMAVFGD
;
A
#
# COMPACT_ATOMS: atom_id res chain seq x y z
N MET A 1 -7.23 -9.26 5.13
CA MET A 1 -8.39 -9.18 4.23
C MET A 1 -9.10 -7.84 4.45
N ARG A 2 -9.66 -7.23 3.41
CA ARG A 2 -10.40 -5.97 3.51
C ARG A 2 -11.83 -6.16 3.04
N THR A 3 -12.78 -5.63 3.80
CA THR A 3 -14.23 -5.72 3.55
C THR A 3 -14.90 -4.39 3.88
N GLU A 4 -16.14 -4.21 3.42
CA GLU A 4 -16.92 -3.00 3.74
C GLU A 4 -17.16 -2.86 5.25
N THR A 5 -17.54 -3.95 5.91
CA THR A 5 -17.77 -3.97 7.36
C THR A 5 -16.62 -4.68 8.04
N PRO A 6 -15.87 -4.02 8.94
CA PRO A 6 -14.80 -4.65 9.70
C PRO A 6 -15.32 -5.76 10.61
N THR A 7 -14.51 -6.80 10.78
CA THR A 7 -14.74 -7.88 11.75
C THR A 7 -13.42 -8.10 12.52
N ASP A 8 -13.43 -9.03 13.48
CA ASP A 8 -12.22 -9.39 14.24
C ASP A 8 -11.08 -9.91 13.35
N PHE A 9 -11.42 -10.41 12.15
CA PHE A 9 -10.46 -10.97 11.18
C PHE A 9 -10.23 -10.08 9.96
N ASN A 10 -11.09 -9.09 9.73
CA ASN A 10 -11.08 -8.28 8.50
C ASN A 10 -11.08 -6.80 8.86
N ASP A 11 -10.16 -6.06 8.29
CA ASP A 11 -10.18 -4.60 8.38
C ASP A 11 -11.14 -3.99 7.36
N GLY A 12 -11.66 -2.81 7.69
CA GLY A 12 -12.39 -1.98 6.74
C GLY A 12 -11.48 -1.40 5.66
N TYR A 13 -12.10 -0.81 4.62
CA TYR A 13 -11.35 -0.11 3.58
C TYR A 13 -10.69 1.14 4.13
N ALA A 14 -9.42 1.36 3.78
CA ALA A 14 -8.76 2.63 4.07
C ALA A 14 -9.24 3.69 3.08
N ARG A 15 -9.96 4.71 3.58
CA ARG A 15 -10.58 5.76 2.78
C ARG A 15 -9.81 7.09 2.83
N PHE A 16 -8.59 7.04 3.29
CA PHE A 16 -7.64 8.16 3.24
C PHE A 16 -6.40 7.72 2.48
N VAL A 17 -5.79 8.65 1.77
CA VAL A 17 -4.57 8.36 1.02
C VAL A 17 -3.40 8.19 1.98
N HIS A 18 -2.71 7.07 1.92
CA HIS A 18 -1.62 6.72 2.81
C HIS A 18 -0.54 5.90 2.09
N CYS A 19 0.62 5.84 2.69
CA CYS A 19 1.68 4.89 2.36
C CYS A 19 1.81 3.89 3.50
N ASP A 20 1.93 2.61 3.20
CA ASP A 20 2.04 1.55 4.21
C ASP A 20 3.33 1.62 5.03
N TYR A 21 4.34 2.29 4.49
CA TYR A 21 5.68 2.35 5.07
C TYR A 21 6.27 3.76 5.03
N ASN A 22 7.35 3.94 5.78
CA ASN A 22 8.19 5.12 5.72
C ASN A 22 9.63 4.72 5.38
N VAL A 23 10.27 5.44 4.46
CA VAL A 23 11.63 5.14 4.00
C VAL A 23 12.66 5.15 5.13
N ARG A 24 12.46 5.99 6.16
CA ARG A 24 13.32 6.05 7.35
C ARG A 24 13.35 4.74 8.15
N ARG A 25 12.37 3.87 7.94
CA ARG A 25 12.28 2.56 8.61
C ARG A 25 12.79 1.42 7.75
N LEU A 26 13.12 1.65 6.47
CA LEU A 26 13.40 0.59 5.50
C LEU A 26 14.48 -0.38 6.00
N ASP A 27 15.66 0.13 6.34
CA ASP A 27 16.80 -0.71 6.74
C ASP A 27 16.53 -1.43 8.07
N GLY A 28 15.88 -0.75 9.01
CA GLY A 28 15.49 -1.36 10.29
C GLY A 28 14.51 -2.52 10.09
N MET A 29 13.45 -2.31 9.33
CA MET A 29 12.47 -3.35 9.03
C MET A 29 13.08 -4.53 8.27
N ALA A 30 13.92 -4.25 7.26
CA ALA A 30 14.60 -5.28 6.51
C ALA A 30 15.54 -6.11 7.43
N GLY A 31 16.30 -5.44 8.27
CA GLY A 31 17.18 -6.10 9.24
C GLY A 31 16.42 -6.95 10.25
N ASP A 32 15.27 -6.50 10.74
CA ASP A 32 14.43 -7.25 11.68
C ASP A 32 13.85 -8.51 11.01
N ILE A 33 13.35 -8.39 9.78
CA ILE A 33 12.83 -9.53 9.02
C ILE A 33 13.95 -10.56 8.80
N LEU A 34 15.11 -10.15 8.33
CA LEU A 34 16.23 -11.05 8.05
C LEU A 34 16.72 -11.76 9.32
N ARG A 35 16.88 -11.03 10.44
CA ARG A 35 17.26 -11.62 11.73
C ARG A 35 16.26 -12.67 12.20
N LYS A 36 14.97 -12.40 12.03
CA LYS A 36 13.90 -13.35 12.38
C LYS A 36 14.00 -14.67 11.60
N HIS A 37 14.56 -14.61 10.39
CA HIS A 37 14.84 -15.79 9.55
C HIS A 37 16.27 -16.31 9.65
N GLY A 38 17.07 -15.83 10.60
CA GLY A 38 18.45 -16.28 10.80
C GLY A 38 19.43 -15.82 9.70
N VAL A 39 19.08 -14.78 8.95
CA VAL A 39 19.88 -14.22 7.86
C VAL A 39 20.58 -12.96 8.34
N VAL A 40 21.90 -12.89 8.16
CA VAL A 40 22.70 -11.69 8.44
C VAL A 40 22.73 -10.83 7.18
N PRO A 41 22.21 -9.58 7.23
CA PRO A 41 22.24 -8.69 6.08
C PRO A 41 23.67 -8.32 5.71
N LYS A 42 23.97 -8.23 4.42
CA LYS A 42 25.22 -7.70 3.92
C LYS A 42 25.10 -6.21 3.66
N THR A 43 26.21 -5.49 3.74
CA THR A 43 26.25 -4.02 3.59
C THR A 43 25.96 -3.53 2.18
N ASP A 44 26.12 -4.38 1.18
CA ASP A 44 25.85 -4.13 -0.25
C ASP A 44 24.43 -4.51 -0.67
N TRP A 45 23.63 -5.07 0.24
CA TRP A 45 22.27 -5.41 -0.07
C TRP A 45 21.36 -4.19 -0.07
N ARG A 46 20.46 -4.16 -1.06
CA ARG A 46 19.39 -3.21 -1.20
C ARG A 46 18.04 -3.92 -1.00
N PHE A 47 17.09 -3.21 -0.46
CA PHE A 47 15.77 -3.75 -0.14
C PHE A 47 14.69 -2.95 -0.84
N ALA A 48 13.61 -3.64 -1.24
CA ALA A 48 12.37 -3.02 -1.62
C ALA A 48 11.20 -3.83 -1.06
N PHE A 49 10.13 -3.12 -0.71
CA PHE A 49 8.91 -3.72 -0.19
C PHE A 49 7.81 -3.64 -1.25
N TYR A 50 7.14 -4.75 -1.43
CA TYR A 50 6.04 -4.91 -2.36
C TYR A 50 4.82 -5.46 -1.64
N ASN A 51 3.64 -5.03 -2.07
CA ASN A 51 2.40 -5.70 -1.73
C ASN A 51 1.81 -6.33 -2.98
N THR A 52 1.25 -7.52 -2.86
CA THR A 52 0.31 -8.04 -3.85
C THR A 52 -1.09 -7.80 -3.34
N TRP A 53 -1.97 -7.37 -4.22
CA TRP A 53 -3.36 -7.12 -3.90
C TRP A 53 -4.25 -7.81 -4.92
N GLN A 54 -5.27 -8.52 -4.45
CA GLN A 54 -6.15 -9.31 -5.29
C GLN A 54 -7.57 -9.25 -4.75
N PRO A 55 -8.59 -9.01 -5.58
CA PRO A 55 -9.97 -9.26 -5.22
C PRO A 55 -10.22 -10.77 -5.11
N PHE A 56 -11.15 -11.18 -4.25
CA PHE A 56 -11.58 -12.56 -4.17
C PHE A 56 -13.10 -12.63 -3.96
N ASP A 57 -13.72 -13.75 -4.30
CA ASP A 57 -15.16 -14.03 -4.36
C ASP A 57 -15.87 -13.34 -5.53
N ASN A 58 -15.65 -12.03 -5.75
CA ASN A 58 -16.25 -11.27 -6.86
C ASN A 58 -15.27 -10.26 -7.45
N PRO A 59 -15.45 -9.84 -8.71
CA PRO A 59 -14.72 -8.72 -9.28
C PRO A 59 -14.92 -7.43 -8.48
N VAL A 60 -14.06 -6.44 -8.71
CA VAL A 60 -14.16 -5.13 -8.07
C VAL A 60 -15.23 -4.30 -8.74
N GLU A 61 -16.46 -4.35 -8.24
CA GLU A 61 -17.58 -3.54 -8.72
C GLU A 61 -17.66 -2.20 -7.97
N ASN A 62 -17.21 -2.14 -6.71
CA ASN A 62 -17.20 -0.94 -5.90
C ASN A 62 -15.94 -0.88 -5.03
N ASN A 63 -15.62 0.29 -4.49
CA ASN A 63 -14.47 0.53 -3.64
C ASN A 63 -13.13 0.08 -4.24
N PRO A 64 -12.80 0.43 -5.50
CA PRO A 64 -11.54 0.05 -6.11
C PRO A 64 -10.35 0.65 -5.34
N LEU A 65 -9.18 0.08 -5.56
CA LEU A 65 -7.93 0.61 -5.05
C LEU A 65 -7.39 1.64 -6.05
N ALA A 66 -7.23 2.89 -5.60
CA ALA A 66 -6.64 3.96 -6.38
C ALA A 66 -5.25 4.32 -5.88
N PHE A 67 -4.40 4.77 -6.78
CA PHE A 67 -3.00 5.14 -6.55
C PHE A 67 -2.77 6.56 -7.02
N ILE A 68 -1.84 7.27 -6.38
CA ILE A 68 -1.26 8.47 -6.98
C ILE A 68 -0.15 8.04 -7.93
N ASP A 69 -0.25 8.47 -9.20
CA ASP A 69 0.82 8.31 -10.16
C ASP A 69 2.06 9.07 -9.66
N TRP A 70 3.16 8.34 -9.46
CA TRP A 70 4.37 8.87 -8.83
C TRP A 70 5.00 10.03 -9.62
N GLU A 71 4.82 10.10 -10.93
CA GLU A 71 5.27 11.24 -11.75
C GLU A 71 4.53 12.53 -11.42
N SER A 72 3.36 12.42 -10.79
CA SER A 72 2.57 13.55 -10.31
C SER A 72 2.72 13.83 -8.82
N LEU A 73 3.59 13.09 -8.11
CA LEU A 73 3.82 13.18 -6.68
C LEU A 73 5.17 13.84 -6.39
N PRO A 74 5.24 15.16 -6.10
CA PRO A 74 6.45 15.79 -5.62
C PRO A 74 6.94 15.15 -4.30
N GLU A 75 8.26 15.06 -4.12
CA GLU A 75 8.83 14.49 -2.88
C GLU A 75 8.39 15.27 -1.63
N ASP A 76 8.30 16.58 -1.72
CA ASP A 76 7.88 17.47 -0.62
C ASP A 76 6.41 17.33 -0.24
N ASP A 77 5.60 16.68 -1.08
CA ASP A 77 4.20 16.40 -0.76
C ASP A 77 4.03 15.18 0.14
N VAL A 78 5.09 14.40 0.40
CA VAL A 78 5.02 13.22 1.27
C VAL A 78 5.61 13.56 2.64
N ILE A 79 4.77 13.47 3.67
CA ILE A 79 5.13 13.80 5.05
C ILE A 79 5.18 12.56 5.93
N ASP A 80 5.93 12.66 7.02
CA ASP A 80 5.90 11.67 8.08
C ASP A 80 4.54 11.69 8.78
N TYR A 81 3.96 10.52 8.98
CA TYR A 81 2.69 10.34 9.65
C TYR A 81 2.78 9.20 10.66
N TYR A 82 2.31 9.43 11.87
CA TYR A 82 2.21 8.40 12.89
C TYR A 82 0.80 7.81 12.91
N TYR A 83 0.71 6.56 12.50
CA TYR A 83 -0.52 5.79 12.57
C TYR A 83 -0.59 5.04 13.89
N THR A 84 -1.55 5.39 14.73
CA THR A 84 -1.89 4.65 15.95
C THR A 84 -3.03 3.69 15.61
N GLY A 85 -2.68 2.44 15.35
CA GLY A 85 -3.67 1.38 15.10
C GLY A 85 -4.38 0.91 16.37
N ARG A 86 -4.88 -0.32 16.34
CA ARG A 86 -5.57 -0.95 17.48
C ARG A 86 -4.68 -1.12 18.72
N ASP A 87 -3.36 -1.16 18.53
CA ASP A 87 -2.39 -1.49 19.59
C ASP A 87 -1.81 -0.26 20.28
N GLU A 88 -2.33 0.95 20.04
CA GLU A 88 -1.89 2.24 20.60
C GLU A 88 -0.40 2.59 20.39
N GLU A 89 0.43 1.67 19.92
CA GLU A 89 1.80 1.93 19.51
C GLU A 89 1.82 2.61 18.14
N GLY A 90 2.24 3.87 18.11
CA GLY A 90 2.34 4.63 16.86
C GLY A 90 3.38 4.04 15.92
N VAL A 91 2.96 3.72 14.70
CA VAL A 91 3.86 3.27 13.63
C VAL A 91 4.12 4.44 12.70
N LEU A 92 5.40 4.76 12.47
CA LEU A 92 5.79 5.77 11.50
C LEU A 92 5.55 5.23 10.09
N VAL A 93 4.64 5.88 9.38
CA VAL A 93 4.34 5.67 7.96
C VAL A 93 4.53 6.98 7.21
N ALA A 94 4.19 7.05 5.95
CA ALA A 94 4.17 8.28 5.18
C ALA A 94 2.76 8.53 4.64
N ALA A 95 2.43 9.79 4.42
CA ALA A 95 1.18 10.17 3.79
C ALA A 95 1.40 11.38 2.87
N PRO A 96 0.75 11.44 1.70
CA PRO A 96 0.80 12.62 0.87
C PRO A 96 -0.13 13.71 1.44
N VAL A 97 0.31 14.95 1.36
CA VAL A 97 -0.57 16.11 1.54
C VAL A 97 -1.38 16.32 0.27
N TYR A 98 -2.49 17.03 0.36
CA TYR A 98 -3.29 17.35 -0.81
C TYR A 98 -2.55 18.26 -1.79
N ASN A 99 -2.52 17.85 -3.06
CA ASN A 99 -2.06 18.69 -4.16
C ASN A 99 -2.98 18.46 -5.38
N PRO A 100 -3.52 19.52 -6.00
CA PRO A 100 -4.43 19.39 -7.15
C PRO A 100 -3.73 18.84 -8.41
N SER A 101 -2.40 18.77 -8.43
CA SER A 101 -1.65 18.15 -9.52
C SER A 101 -1.54 16.64 -9.43
N HIS A 102 -1.91 16.05 -8.30
CA HIS A 102 -1.90 14.59 -8.14
C HIS A 102 -2.86 13.92 -9.11
N ARG A 103 -2.36 12.97 -9.89
CA ARG A 103 -3.17 12.14 -10.78
C ARG A 103 -3.46 10.82 -10.10
N PHE A 104 -4.74 10.53 -9.89
CA PHE A 104 -5.17 9.23 -9.39
C PHE A 104 -5.44 8.27 -10.54
N CYS A 105 -4.96 7.04 -10.37
CA CYS A 105 -5.16 5.93 -11.30
C CYS A 105 -5.75 4.74 -10.55
N TYR A 106 -6.59 3.96 -11.21
CA TYR A 106 -7.12 2.70 -10.69
C TYR A 106 -7.42 1.73 -11.84
N PHE A 107 -7.59 0.46 -11.51
CA PHE A 107 -8.03 -0.57 -12.44
C PHE A 107 -9.52 -0.79 -12.26
N SER A 108 -10.31 -0.52 -13.31
CA SER A 108 -11.75 -0.78 -13.30
C SER A 108 -12.01 -2.28 -13.43
N ASP A 109 -13.07 -2.75 -12.78
CA ASP A 109 -13.60 -4.12 -12.94
C ASP A 109 -12.57 -5.24 -12.78
N MET A 110 -11.56 -5.00 -11.94
CA MET A 110 -10.49 -5.97 -11.70
C MET A 110 -11.07 -7.31 -11.26
N SER A 111 -10.75 -8.36 -12.01
CA SER A 111 -11.27 -9.71 -11.80
C SER A 111 -10.54 -10.45 -10.66
N THR A 112 -11.12 -11.55 -10.19
CA THR A 112 -10.50 -12.40 -9.17
C THR A 112 -9.26 -13.17 -9.67
N GLU A 113 -9.02 -13.20 -10.98
CA GLU A 113 -7.85 -13.83 -11.59
C GLU A 113 -6.67 -12.86 -11.76
N GLU A 114 -6.89 -11.58 -11.49
CA GLU A 114 -5.88 -10.53 -11.62
C GLU A 114 -5.24 -10.20 -10.29
N VAL A 115 -3.93 -10.03 -10.29
CA VAL A 115 -3.13 -9.63 -9.12
C VAL A 115 -2.41 -8.33 -9.43
N LEU A 116 -2.62 -7.34 -8.58
CA LEU A 116 -1.89 -6.10 -8.63
C LEU A 116 -0.63 -6.22 -7.77
N VAL A 117 0.52 -5.88 -8.34
CA VAL A 117 1.79 -5.80 -7.62
C VAL A 117 2.14 -4.33 -7.39
N MET A 118 2.17 -3.90 -6.14
CA MET A 118 2.48 -2.54 -5.74
C MET A 118 3.90 -2.47 -5.16
N LYS A 119 4.74 -1.59 -5.69
CA LYS A 119 6.01 -1.29 -5.06
C LYS A 119 5.79 -0.23 -3.99
N GLN A 120 5.75 -0.65 -2.73
CA GLN A 120 5.40 0.19 -1.59
C GLN A 120 6.56 1.02 -1.07
N LEU A 121 7.79 0.52 -1.20
CA LEU A 121 8.98 1.20 -0.71
C LEU A 121 10.22 0.72 -1.48
N ASP A 122 11.04 1.65 -1.92
CA ASP A 122 12.33 1.37 -2.57
C ASP A 122 13.29 2.54 -2.27
N SER A 123 14.49 2.22 -1.82
CA SER A 123 15.53 3.22 -1.56
C SER A 123 16.36 3.56 -2.80
N ARG A 124 16.07 2.98 -3.96
CA ARG A 124 16.85 3.22 -5.18
C ARG A 124 16.62 4.63 -5.74
N PRO A 125 17.66 5.45 -5.91
CA PRO A 125 17.52 6.79 -6.49
C PRO A 125 16.87 6.77 -7.88
N GLY A 126 16.07 7.79 -8.18
CA GLY A 126 15.40 7.96 -9.48
C GLY A 126 14.28 6.92 -9.75
N ARG A 127 13.76 6.31 -8.72
CA ARG A 127 12.59 5.42 -8.76
C ARG A 127 11.55 5.89 -7.76
N SER A 128 10.31 5.49 -8.00
CA SER A 128 9.24 5.72 -7.02
C SER A 128 9.65 5.15 -5.66
N VAL A 129 9.72 6.01 -4.65
CA VAL A 129 10.01 5.64 -3.26
C VAL A 129 8.76 5.12 -2.58
N TYR A 130 7.61 5.74 -2.86
CA TYR A 130 6.32 5.43 -2.24
C TYR A 130 5.26 5.05 -3.27
N CYS A 131 4.21 4.38 -2.81
CA CYS A 131 3.00 4.09 -3.57
C CYS A 131 1.77 4.53 -2.76
N PRO A 132 1.47 5.84 -2.70
CA PRO A 132 0.29 6.30 -1.98
C PRO A 132 -0.97 5.75 -2.62
N HIS A 133 -1.86 5.22 -1.79
CA HIS A 133 -3.07 4.57 -2.25
C HIS A 133 -4.23 4.76 -1.28
N THR A 134 -5.43 4.54 -1.79
CA THR A 134 -6.68 4.63 -1.02
C THR A 134 -7.76 3.79 -1.67
N SER A 135 -8.86 3.61 -0.97
CA SER A 135 -10.11 3.13 -1.55
C SER A 135 -11.09 4.29 -1.71
N PHE A 136 -11.92 4.28 -2.73
CA PHE A 136 -12.97 5.29 -2.94
C PHE A 136 -14.30 4.64 -3.33
N ASP A 137 -15.39 5.37 -3.16
CA ASP A 137 -16.71 4.95 -3.59
C ASP A 137 -16.97 5.43 -5.02
N TYR A 138 -17.59 4.57 -5.83
CA TYR A 138 -18.21 5.06 -7.05
C TYR A 138 -19.42 5.97 -6.71
N PRO A 139 -19.80 6.88 -7.60
CA PRO A 139 -21.00 7.69 -7.40
C PRO A 139 -22.24 6.82 -7.14
N ASP A 140 -23.09 7.25 -6.22
CA ASP A 140 -24.31 6.52 -5.76
C ASP A 140 -25.30 6.15 -6.88
N GLU A 141 -25.14 6.70 -8.07
CA GLU A 141 -25.97 6.43 -9.25
C GLU A 141 -25.84 4.99 -9.78
N LEU A 142 -24.81 4.26 -9.36
CA LEU A 142 -24.53 2.87 -9.77
C LEU A 142 -25.09 1.83 -8.77
N GLY A 143 -26.25 2.06 -8.20
CA GLY A 143 -26.85 1.23 -7.16
C GLY A 143 -26.78 -0.28 -7.41
N GLY A 144 -26.63 -1.06 -6.33
CA GLY A 144 -26.63 -2.53 -6.37
C GLY A 144 -25.27 -3.19 -6.61
N LEU A 145 -24.17 -2.43 -6.58
CA LEU A 145 -22.82 -2.95 -6.71
C LEU A 145 -22.43 -3.83 -5.50
N LEU A 146 -21.74 -4.92 -5.77
CA LEU A 146 -21.24 -5.79 -4.72
C LEU A 146 -20.09 -5.13 -3.94
N PRO A 147 -20.09 -5.23 -2.60
CA PRO A 147 -18.99 -4.74 -1.81
C PRO A 147 -17.72 -5.53 -2.11
N ARG A 148 -16.60 -4.84 -2.27
CA ARG A 148 -15.31 -5.45 -2.52
C ARG A 148 -14.89 -6.35 -1.37
N ARG A 149 -14.34 -7.51 -1.73
CA ARG A 149 -13.55 -8.36 -0.84
C ARG A 149 -12.17 -8.54 -1.46
N SER A 150 -11.12 -8.26 -0.71
CA SER A 150 -9.75 -8.32 -1.21
C SER A 150 -8.77 -8.82 -0.16
N ILE A 151 -7.69 -9.40 -0.64
CA ILE A 151 -6.58 -9.85 0.18
C ILE A 151 -5.30 -9.10 -0.24
N GLU A 152 -4.47 -8.79 0.74
CA GLU A 152 -3.16 -8.19 0.54
C GLU A 152 -2.09 -9.07 1.17
N THR A 153 -0.98 -9.26 0.46
CA THR A 153 0.21 -9.95 0.97
C THR A 153 1.41 -9.01 0.87
N ARG A 154 2.21 -8.96 1.92
CA ARG A 154 3.39 -8.09 2.01
C ARG A 154 4.66 -8.89 1.78
N LEU A 155 5.54 -8.38 0.92
CA LEU A 155 6.74 -9.04 0.46
C LEU A 155 7.94 -8.10 0.60
N MET A 156 9.10 -8.65 0.97
CA MET A 156 10.37 -7.95 0.91
C MET A 156 11.25 -8.61 -0.16
N ALA A 157 11.72 -7.80 -1.09
CA ALA A 157 12.74 -8.21 -2.05
C ALA A 157 14.13 -7.80 -1.55
N VAL A 158 15.09 -8.71 -1.67
CA VAL A 158 16.49 -8.49 -1.36
C VAL A 158 17.28 -8.53 -2.65
N PHE A 159 18.05 -7.48 -2.92
CA PHE A 159 18.90 -7.38 -4.08
C PHE A 159 20.35 -7.33 -3.58
N GLY A 160 21.14 -8.29 -3.99
CA GLY A 160 22.59 -8.35 -3.79
C GLY A 160 23.28 -8.43 -5.16
N ASP A 161 24.51 -7.99 -5.26
CA ASP A 161 25.37 -8.20 -6.44
C ASP A 161 25.86 -9.65 -6.50
#